data_c853f764375955cb909e6bd4678ff928
#
_entry.id   c853f764375955cb909e6bd4678ff928
#
_cell.length_a   1.000
_cell.length_b   1.000
_cell.length_c   1.000
_cell.angle_alpha   90.00
_cell.angle_beta   90.00
_cell.angle_gamma   90.00
#
_symmetry.space_group_name_H-M   'P 1'
#
loop_
_entity.id
_entity.type
_entity.pdbx_description
1 polymer ?
#
loop_
_entity_poly.entity_id
_entity_poly.type
_entity_poly.pdbx_seq_one_letter_code
_entity_poly.pdbx_strand_id
1 'polypeptide(L)'
;MNNTVRTAARSDDGNHDKFLTFCLGQEEYGLPILAVREIIGLIDVTPLPQTPAYVKGVINLRGKIIPVIELRSKFGLPTVAYTAETCILVVEVAGEEEGSASFQLGIIVDSVREVLDISRSNIEPPPNFGTSIPMSAIQGMGKVKDKVVILLNINSVGAKQGLEKISGDAEAGSGTPARQLQQAA
;
A
#
# COMPACT_ATOMS: atom_id res chain seq x y z
N MET A 1 13.88 -12.74 52.97
CA MET A 1 13.90 -13.47 51.67
C MET A 1 13.32 -12.58 50.63
N ASN A 2 14.14 -11.81 49.94
CA ASN A 2 13.71 -10.83 48.95
C ASN A 2 13.79 -11.48 47.56
N ASN A 3 12.64 -11.75 46.98
CA ASN A 3 12.54 -12.22 45.61
C ASN A 3 12.33 -11.00 44.71
N THR A 4 13.45 -10.41 44.30
CA THR A 4 13.44 -9.32 43.32
C THR A 4 13.19 -9.91 41.93
N VAL A 5 11.97 -9.81 41.45
CA VAL A 5 11.65 -10.06 40.04
C VAL A 5 12.31 -8.98 39.21
N ARG A 6 13.45 -9.30 38.63
CA ARG A 6 14.07 -8.49 37.59
C ARG A 6 13.21 -8.56 36.33
N THR A 7 12.38 -7.57 36.15
CA THR A 7 11.81 -7.27 34.84
C THR A 7 12.97 -6.90 33.92
N ALA A 8 13.38 -7.83 33.09
CA ALA A 8 14.33 -7.57 32.02
C ALA A 8 13.64 -6.62 31.04
N ALA A 9 13.97 -5.33 31.12
CA ALA A 9 13.74 -4.41 30.06
C ALA A 9 14.49 -4.95 28.83
N ARG A 10 13.74 -5.47 27.85
CA ARG A 10 14.29 -5.78 26.54
C ARG A 10 14.75 -4.46 25.95
N SER A 11 16.04 -4.26 25.87
CA SER A 11 16.67 -3.26 25.04
C SER A 11 16.17 -3.52 23.61
N ASP A 12 15.43 -2.55 23.08
CA ASP A 12 15.09 -2.46 21.68
C ASP A 12 16.40 -2.17 20.92
N ASP A 13 17.14 -3.24 20.65
CA ASP A 13 18.33 -3.19 19.82
C ASP A 13 17.85 -2.91 18.40
N GLY A 14 17.93 -1.70 17.87
CA GLY A 14 17.49 -1.20 16.57
C GLY A 14 17.69 -2.09 15.33
N ASN A 15 17.61 -3.41 15.50
CA ASN A 15 17.79 -4.46 14.51
C ASN A 15 16.47 -5.16 14.13
N HIS A 16 15.34 -4.61 14.52
CA HIS A 16 14.01 -5.12 14.22
C HIS A 16 13.21 -4.10 13.42
N ASP A 17 12.47 -4.58 12.44
CA ASP A 17 11.54 -3.78 11.66
C ASP A 17 10.11 -4.30 11.86
N LYS A 18 9.15 -3.38 11.95
CA LYS A 18 7.73 -3.72 12.14
C LYS A 18 6.99 -3.70 10.80
N PHE A 19 6.23 -4.74 10.55
CA PHE A 19 5.47 -4.92 9.33
C PHE A 19 4.00 -5.17 9.67
N LEU A 20 3.11 -4.43 9.01
CA LEU A 20 1.69 -4.79 8.96
C LEU A 20 1.53 -5.95 7.99
N THR A 21 0.97 -7.06 8.47
CA THR A 21 0.72 -8.22 7.61
C THR A 21 -0.72 -8.29 7.13
N PHE A 22 -0.88 -8.81 5.93
CA PHE A 22 -2.17 -9.00 5.27
C PHE A 22 -2.12 -10.21 4.33
N CYS A 23 -3.27 -10.70 3.94
CA CYS A 23 -3.37 -11.85 3.04
C CYS A 23 -3.82 -11.44 1.64
N LEU A 24 -3.27 -12.14 0.65
CA LEU A 24 -3.81 -12.27 -0.70
C LEU A 24 -3.89 -13.77 -0.99
N GLY A 25 -5.11 -14.29 -0.99
CA GLY A 25 -5.32 -15.74 -1.04
C GLY A 25 -4.79 -16.44 0.20
N GLN A 26 -3.87 -17.36 0.00
CA GLN A 26 -3.26 -18.13 1.08
C GLN A 26 -1.88 -17.61 1.52
N GLU A 27 -1.29 -16.71 0.75
CA GLU A 27 0.00 -16.12 1.06
C GLU A 27 -0.14 -14.90 1.96
N GLU A 28 0.82 -14.76 2.87
CA GLU A 28 0.91 -13.63 3.79
C GLU A 28 1.98 -12.64 3.30
N TYR A 29 1.59 -11.39 3.24
CA TYR A 29 2.44 -10.27 2.81
C TYR A 29 2.64 -9.29 3.94
N GLY A 30 3.73 -8.54 3.91
CA GLY A 30 4.01 -7.50 4.89
C GLY A 30 4.42 -6.18 4.25
N LEU A 31 3.94 -5.09 4.83
CA LEU A 31 4.36 -3.73 4.50
C LEU A 31 5.01 -3.09 5.73
N PRO A 32 6.10 -2.31 5.56
CA PRO A 32 6.64 -1.53 6.66
C PRO A 32 5.53 -0.70 7.33
N ILE A 33 5.37 -0.83 8.64
CA ILE A 33 4.28 -0.16 9.36
C ILE A 33 4.32 1.36 9.19
N LEU A 34 5.51 1.93 9.04
CA LEU A 34 5.68 3.37 8.86
C LEU A 34 5.14 3.89 7.52
N ALA A 35 4.98 3.02 6.52
CA ALA A 35 4.37 3.37 5.25
C ALA A 35 2.84 3.35 5.32
N VAL A 36 2.25 2.67 6.30
CA VAL A 36 0.80 2.55 6.46
C VAL A 36 0.26 3.75 7.21
N ARG A 37 -0.68 4.47 6.60
CA ARG A 37 -1.33 5.64 7.20
C ARG A 37 -2.65 5.29 7.85
N GLU A 38 -3.44 4.45 7.18
CA GLU A 38 -4.77 4.12 7.62
C GLU A 38 -5.23 2.77 7.05
N ILE A 39 -6.12 2.10 7.76
CA ILE A 39 -6.80 0.89 7.31
C ILE A 39 -8.29 1.22 7.32
N ILE A 40 -8.94 1.13 6.16
CA ILE A 40 -10.37 1.42 6.03
C ILE A 40 -11.09 0.22 5.42
N GLY A 41 -12.36 0.08 5.77
CA GLY A 41 -13.23 -0.86 5.07
C GLY A 41 -13.36 -0.51 3.59
N LEU A 42 -13.87 -1.44 2.81
CA LEU A 42 -14.12 -1.18 1.40
C LEU A 42 -15.22 -0.13 1.25
N ILE A 43 -14.93 0.92 0.50
CA ILE A 43 -15.85 2.01 0.16
C ILE A 43 -15.98 2.11 -1.35
N ASP A 44 -16.94 2.91 -1.82
CA ASP A 44 -17.16 3.11 -3.24
C ASP A 44 -15.94 3.72 -3.91
N VAL A 45 -15.48 3.06 -4.97
CA VAL A 45 -14.35 3.49 -5.79
C VAL A 45 -14.90 4.04 -7.11
N THR A 46 -14.54 5.26 -7.43
CA THR A 46 -14.90 5.87 -8.74
C THR A 46 -13.90 5.40 -9.78
N PRO A 47 -14.34 4.62 -10.80
CA PRO A 47 -13.43 4.11 -11.82
C PRO A 47 -12.88 5.23 -12.69
N LEU A 48 -11.64 5.06 -13.14
CA LEU A 48 -10.99 5.96 -14.09
C LEU A 48 -10.92 5.30 -15.47
N PRO A 49 -11.21 6.04 -16.56
CA PRO A 49 -11.09 5.50 -17.91
C PRO A 49 -9.60 5.33 -18.29
N GLN A 50 -9.34 4.37 -19.19
CA GLN A 50 -8.02 4.14 -19.79
C GLN A 50 -6.88 3.85 -18.79
N THR A 51 -7.21 3.26 -17.64
CA THR A 51 -6.23 2.80 -16.65
C THR A 51 -6.00 1.29 -16.75
N PRO A 52 -4.83 0.78 -16.30
CA PRO A 52 -4.61 -0.66 -16.22
C PRO A 52 -5.66 -1.35 -15.34
N ALA A 53 -5.90 -2.64 -15.59
CA ALA A 53 -6.94 -3.41 -14.90
C ALA A 53 -6.78 -3.44 -13.36
N TYR A 54 -5.57 -3.35 -12.86
CA TYR A 54 -5.32 -3.32 -11.41
C TYR A 54 -5.59 -1.95 -10.77
N VAL A 55 -5.70 -0.87 -11.55
CA VAL A 55 -6.14 0.45 -11.05
C VAL A 55 -7.66 0.46 -11.01
N LYS A 56 -8.23 0.40 -9.82
CA LYS A 56 -9.68 0.37 -9.65
C LYS A 56 -10.33 1.75 -9.80
N GLY A 57 -9.59 2.79 -9.57
CA GLY A 57 -10.07 4.15 -9.66
C GLY A 57 -9.55 5.03 -8.54
N VAL A 58 -10.39 5.90 -8.03
CA VAL A 58 -10.09 6.82 -6.93
C VAL A 58 -11.16 6.77 -5.86
N ILE A 59 -10.76 7.09 -4.63
CA ILE A 59 -11.66 7.33 -3.50
C ILE A 59 -11.49 8.75 -3.01
N ASN A 60 -12.54 9.30 -2.42
CA ASN A 60 -12.46 10.54 -1.66
C ASN A 60 -12.37 10.20 -0.17
N LEU A 61 -11.21 10.43 0.42
CA LEU A 61 -11.00 10.23 1.84
C LEU A 61 -10.75 11.57 2.52
N ARG A 62 -11.73 12.06 3.25
CA ARG A 62 -11.70 13.36 3.95
C ARG A 62 -11.31 14.54 3.06
N GLY A 63 -11.86 14.57 1.83
CA GLY A 63 -11.57 15.63 0.86
C GLY A 63 -10.31 15.43 0.03
N LYS A 64 -9.54 14.37 0.26
CA LYS A 64 -8.39 14.00 -0.58
C LYS A 64 -8.78 12.93 -1.57
N ILE A 65 -8.37 13.11 -2.81
CA ILE A 65 -8.52 12.10 -3.86
C ILE A 65 -7.32 11.17 -3.80
N ILE A 66 -7.59 9.89 -3.56
CA ILE A 66 -6.57 8.85 -3.40
C ILE A 66 -6.78 7.79 -4.49
N PRO A 67 -5.78 7.53 -5.35
CA PRO A 67 -5.85 6.43 -6.28
C PRO A 67 -5.90 5.08 -5.55
N VAL A 68 -6.61 4.12 -6.11
CA VAL A 68 -6.80 2.79 -5.53
C VAL A 68 -6.40 1.72 -6.51
N ILE A 69 -5.53 0.83 -6.07
CA ILE A 69 -5.10 -0.35 -6.81
C ILE A 69 -5.53 -1.63 -6.10
N GLU A 70 -5.72 -2.70 -6.86
CA GLU A 70 -5.96 -4.04 -6.33
C GLU A 70 -4.70 -4.89 -6.50
N LEU A 71 -4.12 -5.30 -5.38
CA LEU A 71 -2.87 -6.06 -5.43
C LEU A 71 -3.01 -7.43 -6.10
N ARG A 72 -4.14 -8.11 -5.93
CA ARG A 72 -4.39 -9.37 -6.64
C ARG A 72 -4.20 -9.21 -8.14
N SER A 73 -4.88 -8.23 -8.70
CA SER A 73 -4.81 -7.91 -10.13
C SER A 73 -3.40 -7.51 -10.55
N LYS A 74 -2.74 -6.69 -9.73
CA LYS A 74 -1.36 -6.24 -10.02
C LYS A 74 -0.35 -7.37 -10.02
N PHE A 75 -0.54 -8.38 -9.17
CA PHE A 75 0.33 -9.54 -9.06
C PHE A 75 -0.11 -10.71 -9.94
N GLY A 76 -1.14 -10.52 -10.78
CA GLY A 76 -1.64 -11.58 -11.67
C GLY A 76 -2.32 -12.74 -10.94
N LEU A 77 -2.78 -12.51 -9.72
CA LEU A 77 -3.54 -13.51 -8.96
C LEU A 77 -5.00 -13.57 -9.45
N PRO A 78 -5.66 -14.73 -9.30
CA PRO A 78 -7.06 -14.85 -9.67
C PRO A 78 -7.95 -13.83 -8.95
N THR A 79 -8.90 -13.24 -9.68
CA THR A 79 -9.91 -12.35 -9.12
C THR A 79 -10.85 -13.16 -8.24
N VAL A 80 -11.19 -12.63 -7.08
CA VAL A 80 -12.16 -13.21 -6.15
C VAL A 80 -13.19 -12.16 -5.75
N ALA A 81 -14.36 -12.61 -5.31
CA ALA A 81 -15.36 -11.70 -4.76
C ALA A 81 -14.84 -11.05 -3.47
N TYR A 82 -15.17 -9.79 -3.27
CA TYR A 82 -14.88 -9.10 -2.02
C TYR A 82 -15.72 -9.67 -0.88
N THR A 83 -15.12 -9.72 0.30
CA THR A 83 -15.76 -10.21 1.52
C THR A 83 -15.84 -9.08 2.56
N ALA A 84 -16.45 -9.37 3.71
CA ALA A 84 -16.48 -8.44 4.84
C ALA A 84 -15.09 -8.12 5.40
N GLU A 85 -14.09 -8.95 5.13
CA GLU A 85 -12.69 -8.75 5.56
C GLU A 85 -11.87 -7.94 4.56
N THR A 86 -12.35 -7.81 3.31
CA THR A 86 -11.67 -7.03 2.27
C THR A 86 -11.59 -5.57 2.71
N CYS A 87 -10.41 -5.00 2.63
CA CYS A 87 -10.17 -3.63 3.08
C CYS A 87 -9.17 -2.90 2.19
N ILE A 88 -9.08 -1.60 2.40
CA ILE A 88 -8.13 -0.71 1.73
C ILE A 88 -7.07 -0.28 2.74
N LEU A 89 -5.82 -0.59 2.44
CA LEU A 89 -4.67 -0.02 3.14
C LEU A 89 -4.30 1.30 2.46
N VAL A 90 -4.40 2.40 3.18
CA VAL A 90 -3.90 3.70 2.71
C VAL A 90 -2.45 3.81 3.11
N VAL A 91 -1.57 3.86 2.12
CA VAL A 91 -0.12 3.89 2.29
C VAL A 91 0.46 5.17 1.70
N GLU A 92 1.63 5.54 2.20
CA GLU A 92 2.42 6.64 1.62
C GLU A 92 3.52 6.07 0.73
N VAL A 93 3.57 6.57 -0.49
CA VAL A 93 4.53 6.19 -1.52
C VAL A 93 5.42 7.38 -1.81
N ALA A 94 6.72 7.17 -1.85
CA ALA A 94 7.66 8.22 -2.26
C ALA A 94 7.48 8.54 -3.75
N GLY A 95 7.60 9.81 -4.12
CA GLY A 95 7.60 10.21 -5.52
C GLY A 95 8.80 9.62 -6.26
N GLU A 96 8.64 9.39 -7.57
CA GLU A 96 9.67 8.72 -8.40
C GLU A 96 10.89 9.60 -8.67
N GLU A 97 10.73 10.91 -8.71
CA GLU A 97 11.82 11.85 -8.99
C GLU A 97 12.44 12.38 -7.70
N GLU A 98 13.74 12.62 -7.73
CA GLU A 98 14.45 13.21 -6.60
C GLU A 98 13.85 14.59 -6.27
N GLY A 99 13.28 14.71 -5.06
CA GLY A 99 12.57 15.92 -4.63
C GLY A 99 11.07 15.96 -4.91
N SER A 100 10.50 14.94 -5.55
CA SER A 100 9.03 14.83 -5.67
C SER A 100 8.37 14.55 -4.33
N ALA A 101 7.18 15.11 -4.15
CA ALA A 101 6.39 14.88 -2.95
C ALA A 101 5.90 13.42 -2.88
N SER A 102 5.83 12.87 -1.68
CA SER A 102 5.13 11.60 -1.45
C SER A 102 3.63 11.76 -1.71
N PHE A 103 2.98 10.69 -2.11
CA PHE A 103 1.54 10.66 -2.33
C PHE A 103 0.91 9.46 -1.61
N GLN A 104 -0.41 9.54 -1.38
CA GLN A 104 -1.16 8.46 -0.77
C GLN A 104 -1.73 7.53 -1.85
N LEU A 105 -1.66 6.24 -1.58
CA LEU A 105 -2.17 5.17 -2.44
C LEU A 105 -3.04 4.24 -1.62
N GLY A 106 -4.24 3.94 -2.08
CA GLY A 106 -5.09 2.91 -1.53
C GLY A 106 -4.77 1.55 -2.16
N ILE A 107 -4.60 0.54 -1.33
CA ILE A 107 -4.30 -0.83 -1.76
C ILE A 107 -5.40 -1.75 -1.25
N ILE A 108 -6.13 -2.39 -2.16
CA ILE A 108 -7.14 -3.40 -1.80
C ILE A 108 -6.44 -4.72 -1.51
N VAL A 109 -6.71 -5.27 -0.33
CA VAL A 109 -6.21 -6.56 0.15
C VAL A 109 -7.36 -7.41 0.67
N ASP A 110 -7.17 -8.74 0.71
CA ASP A 110 -8.24 -9.66 1.13
C ASP A 110 -8.58 -9.52 2.61
N SER A 111 -7.57 -9.43 3.45
CA SER A 111 -7.72 -9.21 4.90
C SER A 111 -6.43 -8.74 5.52
N VAL A 112 -6.53 -7.93 6.57
CA VAL A 112 -5.40 -7.56 7.43
C VAL A 112 -5.25 -8.58 8.55
N ARG A 113 -4.02 -8.87 8.95
CA ARG A 113 -3.71 -9.79 10.03
C ARG A 113 -3.22 -9.07 11.28
N GLU A 114 -1.93 -8.90 11.41
CA GLU A 114 -1.31 -8.37 12.61
C GLU A 114 -0.06 -7.54 12.26
N VAL A 115 0.48 -6.86 13.24
CA VAL A 115 1.79 -6.22 13.13
C VAL A 115 2.84 -7.18 13.68
N LEU A 116 3.79 -7.56 12.83
CA LEU A 116 4.91 -8.41 13.18
C LEU A 116 6.17 -7.60 13.36
N ASP A 117 6.91 -7.95 14.40
CA ASP A 117 8.25 -7.44 14.67
C ASP A 117 9.25 -8.46 14.15
N ILE A 118 9.96 -8.16 13.07
CA ILE A 118 10.84 -9.09 12.39
C ILE A 118 12.29 -8.62 12.50
N SER A 119 13.14 -9.46 13.07
CA SER A 119 14.58 -9.19 13.09
C SER A 119 15.13 -9.18 11.68
N ARG A 120 16.00 -8.21 11.37
CA ARG A 120 16.67 -8.13 10.07
C ARG A 120 17.46 -9.38 9.72
N SER A 121 17.96 -10.11 10.72
CA SER A 121 18.62 -11.41 10.53
C SER A 121 17.67 -12.50 10.03
N ASN A 122 16.36 -12.34 10.21
CA ASN A 122 15.32 -13.25 9.74
C ASN A 122 14.70 -12.83 8.40
N ILE A 123 15.25 -11.80 7.75
CA ILE A 123 14.84 -11.35 6.44
C ILE A 123 15.87 -11.84 5.42
N GLU A 124 15.43 -12.69 4.51
CA GLU A 124 16.26 -13.19 3.42
C GLU A 124 15.90 -12.51 2.10
N PRO A 125 16.86 -12.39 1.16
CA PRO A 125 16.54 -11.91 -0.17
C PRO A 125 15.57 -12.84 -0.88
N PRO A 126 14.71 -12.33 -1.79
CA PRO A 126 13.77 -13.16 -2.51
C PRO A 126 14.52 -14.17 -3.39
N PRO A 127 14.02 -15.41 -3.48
CA PRO A 127 14.63 -16.43 -4.33
C PRO A 127 14.48 -16.07 -5.83
N ASN A 128 15.47 -16.44 -6.59
CA ASN A 128 15.61 -16.04 -8.00
C ASN A 128 14.87 -16.98 -8.98
N PHE A 129 13.65 -17.38 -8.66
CA PHE A 129 12.79 -18.15 -9.57
C PHE A 129 11.54 -17.34 -9.94
N GLY A 130 11.15 -17.47 -11.22
CA GLY A 130 10.08 -16.68 -11.82
C GLY A 130 8.79 -16.66 -10.99
N THR A 131 8.56 -15.54 -10.32
CA THR A 131 7.29 -15.22 -9.69
C THR A 131 6.53 -14.24 -10.60
N SER A 132 5.22 -14.26 -10.55
CA SER A 132 4.39 -13.27 -11.25
C SER A 132 4.54 -11.86 -10.64
N ILE A 133 5.12 -11.78 -9.44
CA ILE A 133 5.39 -10.51 -8.74
C ILE A 133 6.75 -9.99 -9.23
N PRO A 134 6.85 -8.74 -9.68
CA PRO A 134 8.13 -8.15 -10.05
C PRO A 134 9.10 -8.20 -8.87
N MET A 135 10.32 -8.66 -9.12
CA MET A 135 11.36 -8.77 -8.06
C MET A 135 11.62 -7.44 -7.36
N SER A 136 11.48 -6.31 -8.08
CA SER A 136 11.60 -4.98 -7.51
C SER A 136 10.52 -4.66 -6.47
N ALA A 137 9.36 -5.32 -6.54
CA ALA A 137 8.27 -5.14 -5.59
C ALA A 137 8.47 -5.94 -4.29
N ILE A 138 9.41 -6.88 -4.25
CA ILE A 138 9.71 -7.69 -3.08
C ILE A 138 10.97 -7.16 -2.39
N GLN A 139 10.81 -6.71 -1.16
CA GLN A 139 11.93 -6.28 -0.31
C GLN A 139 12.72 -7.46 0.25
N GLY A 140 12.02 -8.55 0.58
CA GLY A 140 12.62 -9.76 1.15
C GLY A 140 11.55 -10.75 1.60
N MET A 141 12.03 -11.85 2.18
CA MET A 141 11.23 -12.91 2.78
C MET A 141 11.49 -12.94 4.28
N GLY A 142 10.49 -12.56 5.07
CA GLY A 142 10.57 -12.59 6.53
C GLY A 142 10.24 -13.98 7.05
N LYS A 143 11.11 -14.53 7.87
CA LYS A 143 10.86 -15.80 8.58
C LYS A 143 10.29 -15.50 9.96
N VAL A 144 9.06 -15.95 10.22
CA VAL A 144 8.40 -15.78 11.51
C VAL A 144 7.85 -17.14 11.97
N LYS A 145 8.48 -17.74 12.95
CA LYS A 145 8.19 -19.11 13.39
C LYS A 145 8.28 -20.08 12.20
N ASP A 146 7.19 -20.77 11.89
CA ASP A 146 7.11 -21.74 10.77
C ASP A 146 6.51 -21.14 9.48
N LYS A 147 6.36 -19.80 9.44
CA LYS A 147 5.76 -19.09 8.29
C LYS A 147 6.80 -18.22 7.60
N VAL A 148 6.54 -18.02 6.31
CA VAL A 148 7.25 -17.04 5.48
C VAL A 148 6.30 -15.93 5.11
N VAL A 149 6.69 -14.68 5.36
CA VAL A 149 5.96 -13.47 4.99
C VAL A 149 6.71 -12.78 3.85
N ILE A 150 5.99 -12.48 2.76
CA ILE A 150 6.56 -11.78 1.61
C ILE A 150 6.56 -10.28 1.91
N LEU A 151 7.73 -9.71 2.15
CA LEU A 151 7.87 -8.29 2.47
C LEU A 151 7.92 -7.46 1.19
N LEU A 152 7.00 -6.51 1.06
CA LEU A 152 6.85 -5.69 -0.13
C LEU A 152 7.58 -4.35 0.01
N ASN A 153 8.16 -3.91 -1.10
CA ASN A 153 8.63 -2.55 -1.27
C ASN A 153 7.48 -1.69 -1.82
N ILE A 154 6.86 -0.90 -0.95
CA ILE A 154 5.69 -0.10 -1.32
C ILE A 154 6.00 0.92 -2.41
N ASN A 155 7.20 1.49 -2.44
CA ASN A 155 7.58 2.44 -3.46
C ASN A 155 7.61 1.78 -4.85
N SER A 156 8.14 0.56 -4.94
CA SER A 156 8.12 -0.20 -6.20
C SER A 156 6.71 -0.69 -6.57
N VAL A 157 5.86 -0.99 -5.60
CA VAL A 157 4.45 -1.34 -5.84
C VAL A 157 3.66 -0.14 -6.37
N GLY A 158 3.89 1.04 -5.80
CA GLY A 158 3.26 2.31 -6.21
C GLY A 158 3.94 2.98 -7.40
N ALA A 159 5.21 2.66 -7.65
CA ALA A 159 5.98 3.19 -8.76
C ALA A 159 5.38 2.74 -10.11
N LYS A 160 5.44 3.64 -11.04
CA LYS A 160 5.01 3.51 -12.43
C LYS A 160 3.50 3.72 -12.65
N GLN A 161 3.25 4.52 -13.65
CA GLN A 161 2.00 4.75 -14.39
C GLN A 161 1.19 5.98 -13.98
N GLY A 162 1.87 7.02 -13.48
CA GLY A 162 1.21 8.30 -13.29
C GLY A 162 0.17 8.33 -12.17
N LEU A 163 0.24 7.37 -11.23
CA LEU A 163 -0.65 7.35 -10.05
C LEU A 163 -0.46 8.60 -9.17
N GLU A 164 0.75 9.12 -9.12
CA GLU A 164 1.08 10.39 -8.47
C GLU A 164 0.36 11.59 -9.09
N LYS A 165 0.13 11.57 -10.42
CA LYS A 165 -0.59 12.64 -11.13
C LYS A 165 -2.08 12.64 -10.83
N ILE A 166 -2.64 11.51 -10.40
CA ILE A 166 -4.06 11.38 -10.05
C ILE A 166 -4.34 12.00 -8.69
N SER A 167 -3.37 11.97 -7.77
CA SER A 167 -3.54 12.49 -6.41
C SER A 167 -3.34 14.01 -6.28
N GLY A 168 -2.83 14.68 -7.32
CA GLY A 168 -2.44 16.10 -7.28
C GLY A 168 -3.49 17.12 -7.76
N ASP A 169 -4.48 16.72 -8.54
CA ASP A 169 -5.32 17.69 -9.30
C ASP A 169 -6.63 18.14 -8.62
N ALA A 170 -6.83 17.89 -7.34
CA ALA A 170 -8.06 18.28 -6.65
C ALA A 170 -8.14 19.77 -6.24
N GLU A 171 -7.08 20.55 -6.40
CA GLU A 171 -7.07 21.99 -6.00
C GLU A 171 -7.11 23.02 -7.13
N ALA A 172 -7.17 22.62 -8.40
CA ALA A 172 -7.16 23.56 -9.53
C ALA A 172 -8.49 23.65 -10.30
N GLY A 173 -9.63 23.55 -9.63
CA GLY A 173 -10.97 23.52 -10.26
C GLY A 173 -11.93 24.62 -9.83
N SER A 174 -11.49 25.84 -9.47
CA SER A 174 -12.39 27.00 -9.30
C SER A 174 -12.05 28.11 -10.30
N GLY A 175 -12.12 27.78 -11.58
CA GLY A 175 -12.09 28.73 -12.68
C GLY A 175 -13.46 28.80 -13.34
N THR A 176 -14.26 29.75 -12.94
CA THR A 176 -15.51 30.14 -13.59
C THR A 176 -15.27 30.43 -15.09
N PRO A 177 -15.96 29.79 -16.04
CA PRO A 177 -15.91 30.25 -17.39
C PRO A 177 -16.77 31.52 -17.52
N ALA A 178 -16.11 32.64 -17.77
CA ALA A 178 -16.75 33.86 -18.12
C ALA A 178 -17.56 33.67 -19.40
N ARG A 179 -18.84 33.93 -19.27
CA ARG A 179 -19.82 34.03 -20.35
C ARG A 179 -19.43 35.20 -21.26
N GLN A 180 -18.89 34.91 -22.42
CA GLN A 180 -18.90 35.90 -23.51
C GLN A 180 -20.17 35.71 -24.36
N LEU A 181 -21.14 36.52 -24.05
CA LEU A 181 -22.21 36.86 -24.95
C LEU A 181 -21.62 37.81 -25.99
N GLN A 182 -21.44 37.35 -27.20
CA GLN A 182 -21.24 38.22 -28.34
C GLN A 182 -22.53 38.29 -29.11
N GLN A 183 -23.14 39.44 -29.02
CA GLN A 183 -24.25 39.84 -29.88
C GLN A 183 -23.75 39.92 -31.30
N ALA A 184 -24.43 39.24 -32.20
CA ALA A 184 -24.38 39.54 -33.63
C ALA A 184 -25.54 40.46 -33.97
N ALA A 185 -25.20 41.59 -34.50
CA ALA A 185 -26.13 42.48 -35.18
C ALA A 185 -26.47 41.92 -36.58
#